data_d1c0b9160084a52752ec4b101ae4c918
#
_entry.id   d1c0b9160084a52752ec4b101ae4c918
#
_cell.length_a   1.000
_cell.length_b   1.000
_cell.length_c   1.000
_cell.angle_alpha   90.00
_cell.angle_beta   90.00
_cell.angle_gamma   90.00
#
_symmetry.space_group_name_H-M   'P 1'
#
loop_
_entity.id
_entity.type
_entity.pdbx_description
1 polymer ?
#
loop_
_entity_poly.entity_id
_entity_poly.type
_entity_poly.pdbx_seq_one_letter_code
_entity_poly.pdbx_strand_id
1 'polypeptide(L)'
;MEPTNLSITAHFITRARQRGYRQEDLAIMERFGTLRGDGLLLREKDVAAEIGHLSMTLRLTRRGGANGNASEIARGIERLRRLQGAFIPIECGHAVSIYRPCRRRLKHVLHGRRRPRRDRRYWR
;
A
#
# COMPACT_ATOMS: atom_id res chain seq x y z
N MET A 1 15.76 -4.16 -6.83
CA MET A 1 15.04 -4.61 -5.64
C MET A 1 14.01 -5.66 -6.07
N GLU A 2 14.09 -6.81 -5.49
CA GLU A 2 13.19 -7.87 -5.88
C GLU A 2 11.77 -7.60 -5.38
N PRO A 3 10.78 -7.86 -6.21
CA PRO A 3 9.41 -7.72 -5.76
C PRO A 3 9.13 -8.70 -4.62
N THR A 4 8.35 -8.24 -3.67
CA THR A 4 7.94 -9.08 -2.56
C THR A 4 7.06 -10.19 -3.11
N ASN A 5 7.49 -11.43 -2.98
CA ASN A 5 6.71 -12.57 -3.43
C ASN A 5 5.58 -12.84 -2.45
N LEU A 6 4.50 -12.12 -2.63
CA LEU A 6 3.30 -12.33 -1.83
C LEU A 6 2.38 -13.29 -2.53
N SER A 7 1.99 -14.34 -1.84
CA SER A 7 0.94 -15.21 -2.34
C SER A 7 -0.40 -14.53 -2.09
N ILE A 8 -1.07 -14.19 -3.17
CA ILE A 8 -2.36 -13.53 -3.12
C ILE A 8 -3.42 -14.54 -3.54
N THR A 9 -4.28 -14.90 -2.60
CA THR A 9 -5.33 -15.87 -2.85
C THR A 9 -6.59 -15.19 -3.37
N ALA A 10 -7.47 -15.96 -4.00
CA ALA A 10 -8.77 -15.45 -4.44
C ALA A 10 -9.58 -14.91 -3.25
N HIS A 11 -9.46 -15.55 -2.11
CA HIS A 11 -10.13 -15.10 -0.90
C HIS A 11 -9.66 -13.72 -0.46
N PHE A 12 -8.35 -13.49 -0.51
CA PHE A 12 -7.79 -12.18 -0.18
C PHE A 12 -8.30 -11.10 -1.15
N ILE A 13 -8.32 -11.39 -2.44
CA ILE A 13 -8.80 -10.46 -3.45
C ILE A 13 -10.27 -10.11 -3.19
N THR A 14 -11.08 -11.10 -2.87
CA THR A 14 -12.50 -10.89 -2.55
C THR A 14 -12.66 -9.97 -1.34
N ARG A 15 -11.88 -10.20 -0.28
CA ARG A 15 -11.93 -9.37 0.92
C ARG A 15 -11.47 -7.95 0.64
N ALA A 16 -10.40 -7.81 -0.13
CA ALA A 16 -9.89 -6.50 -0.49
C ALA A 16 -10.94 -5.70 -1.25
N ARG A 17 -11.60 -6.36 -2.19
CA ARG A 17 -12.65 -5.73 -2.99
C ARG A 17 -13.83 -5.30 -2.12
N GLN A 18 -14.22 -6.13 -1.16
CA GLN A 18 -15.29 -5.80 -0.22
C GLN A 18 -14.96 -4.56 0.62
N ARG A 19 -13.69 -4.32 0.87
CA ARG A 19 -13.22 -3.15 1.61
C ARG A 19 -12.90 -1.95 0.74
N GLY A 20 -13.20 -2.03 -0.56
CA GLY A 20 -12.99 -0.92 -1.47
C GLY A 20 -11.63 -0.87 -2.13
N TYR A 21 -10.81 -1.90 -1.98
CA TYR A 21 -9.52 -1.95 -2.65
C TYR A 21 -9.63 -2.70 -3.96
N ARG A 22 -8.95 -2.19 -4.96
CA ARG A 22 -8.94 -2.79 -6.29
C ARG A 22 -7.64 -3.55 -6.52
N GLN A 23 -7.63 -4.36 -7.57
CA GLN A 23 -6.44 -5.11 -7.93
C GLN A 23 -5.24 -4.19 -8.20
N GLU A 24 -5.49 -3.05 -8.80
CA GLU A 24 -4.45 -2.05 -9.06
C GLU A 24 -3.85 -1.51 -7.77
N ASP A 25 -4.66 -1.40 -6.73
CA ASP A 25 -4.19 -0.95 -5.42
C ASP A 25 -3.22 -1.96 -4.81
N LEU A 26 -3.51 -3.24 -5.01
CA LEU A 26 -2.63 -4.30 -4.54
C LEU A 26 -1.29 -4.29 -5.26
N ALA A 27 -1.31 -4.01 -6.56
CA ALA A 27 -0.08 -3.88 -7.33
C ALA A 27 0.77 -2.72 -6.83
N ILE A 28 0.14 -1.61 -6.47
CA ILE A 28 0.84 -0.46 -5.89
C ILE A 28 1.46 -0.83 -4.54
N MET A 29 0.72 -1.54 -3.71
CA MET A 29 1.23 -2.00 -2.42
C MET A 29 2.46 -2.88 -2.60
N GLU A 30 2.43 -3.81 -3.54
CA GLU A 30 3.58 -4.68 -3.79
C GLU A 30 4.79 -3.90 -4.30
N ARG A 31 4.55 -2.91 -5.14
CA ARG A 31 5.64 -2.16 -5.76
C ARG A 31 6.27 -1.15 -4.82
N PHE A 32 5.49 -0.42 -4.07
CA PHE A 32 5.97 0.70 -3.27
C PHE A 32 5.97 0.44 -1.76
N GLY A 33 5.25 -0.56 -1.30
CA GLY A 33 5.15 -0.86 0.12
C GLY A 33 6.47 -1.29 0.72
N THR A 34 6.61 -1.07 2.01
CA THR A 34 7.78 -1.47 2.77
C THR A 34 7.40 -2.52 3.80
N LEU A 35 8.22 -3.56 3.90
CA LEU A 35 8.00 -4.58 4.92
C LEU A 35 8.28 -3.99 6.30
N ARG A 36 7.28 -4.02 7.16
CA ARG A 36 7.36 -3.52 8.52
C ARG A 36 6.59 -4.45 9.44
N GLY A 37 7.27 -4.90 10.50
CA GLY A 37 6.64 -5.83 11.41
C GLY A 37 6.17 -7.09 10.70
N ASP A 38 4.88 -7.35 10.78
CA ASP A 38 4.28 -8.57 10.23
C ASP A 38 3.64 -8.38 8.87
N GLY A 39 3.98 -7.32 8.17
CA GLY A 39 3.32 -7.10 6.90
C GLY A 39 3.92 -6.00 6.04
N LEU A 40 3.16 -5.62 5.03
CA LEU A 40 3.56 -4.63 4.05
C LEU A 40 2.79 -3.34 4.30
N LEU A 41 3.52 -2.26 4.55
CA LEU A 41 2.94 -0.95 4.84
C LEU A 41 3.28 0.03 3.72
N LEU A 42 2.30 0.78 3.24
CA LEU A 42 2.53 1.85 2.28
C LEU A 42 2.61 3.17 3.04
N ARG A 43 3.85 3.62 3.29
CA ARG A 43 4.08 4.84 4.03
C ARG A 43 4.00 6.05 3.11
N GLU A 44 3.74 7.21 3.69
CA GLU A 44 3.74 8.46 2.95
C GLU A 44 5.05 8.65 2.17
N LYS A 45 6.18 8.40 2.81
CA LYS A 45 7.48 8.56 2.17
C LYS A 45 7.74 7.55 1.06
N ASP A 46 7.07 6.41 1.08
CA ASP A 46 7.23 5.40 0.03
C ASP A 46 6.67 5.88 -1.30
N VAL A 47 5.64 6.69 -1.26
CA VAL A 47 4.97 7.19 -2.45
C VAL A 47 5.28 8.64 -2.76
N ALA A 48 5.93 9.36 -1.85
CA ALA A 48 6.20 10.78 -2.02
C ALA A 48 7.00 11.07 -3.28
N ALA A 49 8.05 10.29 -3.53
CA ALA A 49 8.88 10.47 -4.70
C ALA A 49 8.10 10.21 -5.99
N GLU A 50 7.27 9.16 -5.98
CA GLU A 50 6.47 8.82 -7.15
C GLU A 50 5.38 9.86 -7.40
N ILE A 51 4.73 10.34 -6.36
CA ILE A 51 3.74 11.41 -6.48
C ILE A 51 4.40 12.67 -7.05
N GLY A 52 5.60 13.01 -6.56
CA GLY A 52 6.34 14.15 -7.08
C GLY A 52 6.68 13.99 -8.55
N HIS A 53 7.15 12.81 -8.93
CA HIS A 53 7.47 12.51 -10.32
C HIS A 53 6.24 12.61 -11.22
N LEU A 54 5.14 12.00 -10.80
CA LEU A 54 3.90 12.03 -11.57
C LEU A 54 3.33 13.44 -11.65
N SER A 55 3.45 14.22 -10.58
CA SER A 55 3.00 15.61 -10.59
C SER A 55 3.77 16.45 -11.60
N MET A 56 5.09 16.24 -11.68
CA MET A 56 5.91 16.91 -12.67
C MET A 56 5.50 16.48 -14.08
N THR A 57 5.34 15.19 -14.30
CA THR A 57 4.93 14.67 -15.60
C THR A 57 3.57 15.21 -16.01
N LEU A 58 2.63 15.30 -15.06
CA LEU A 58 1.31 15.86 -15.33
C LEU A 58 1.41 17.32 -15.77
N ARG A 59 2.23 18.09 -15.10
CA ARG A 59 2.43 19.50 -15.44
C ARG A 59 2.99 19.66 -16.84
N LEU A 60 4.00 18.87 -17.20
CA LEU A 60 4.58 18.89 -18.51
C LEU A 60 3.61 18.43 -19.60
N THR A 61 2.84 17.40 -19.30
CA THR A 61 1.83 16.88 -20.24
C THR A 61 0.78 17.93 -20.53
N ARG A 62 0.32 18.65 -19.51
CA ARG A 62 -0.66 19.72 -19.68
C ARG A 62 -0.12 20.87 -20.51
N ARG A 63 1.14 21.23 -20.28
CA ARG A 63 1.81 22.30 -21.05
C ARG A 63 1.98 21.93 -22.51
N GLY A 64 2.29 20.67 -22.77
CA GLY A 64 2.50 20.21 -24.14
C GLY A 64 1.24 20.01 -24.95
N GLY A 65 0.07 20.21 -24.35
CA GLY A 65 -1.19 20.01 -25.04
C GLY A 65 -1.57 18.56 -25.28
N ALA A 66 -0.78 17.63 -24.76
CA ALA A 66 -1.07 16.21 -24.88
C ALA A 66 -2.06 15.82 -23.77
N ASN A 67 -3.34 15.87 -24.04
CA ASN A 67 -4.36 15.65 -23.04
C ASN A 67 -4.65 14.17 -22.76
N GLY A 68 -4.18 13.27 -23.61
CA GLY A 68 -4.53 11.86 -23.51
C GLY A 68 -4.14 11.20 -22.21
N ASN A 69 -2.97 11.53 -21.67
CA ASN A 69 -2.44 10.88 -20.47
C ASN A 69 -2.65 11.67 -19.19
N ALA A 70 -3.09 12.92 -19.30
CA ALA A 70 -3.23 13.77 -18.12
C ALA A 70 -4.21 13.20 -17.10
N SER A 71 -5.35 12.71 -17.57
CA SER A 71 -6.35 12.11 -16.69
C SER A 71 -5.85 10.87 -15.99
N GLU A 72 -5.11 10.02 -16.70
CA GLU A 72 -4.56 8.80 -16.12
C GLU A 72 -3.51 9.11 -15.07
N ILE A 73 -2.65 10.09 -15.36
CA ILE A 73 -1.62 10.51 -14.42
C ILE A 73 -2.27 11.08 -13.15
N ALA A 74 -3.28 11.91 -13.31
CA ALA A 74 -3.99 12.48 -12.18
C ALA A 74 -4.65 11.41 -11.32
N ARG A 75 -5.24 10.39 -11.96
CA ARG A 75 -5.83 9.26 -11.23
C ARG A 75 -4.77 8.48 -10.46
N GLY A 76 -3.62 8.29 -11.08
CA GLY A 76 -2.51 7.59 -10.43
C GLY A 76 -2.06 8.30 -9.17
N ILE A 77 -1.92 9.61 -9.24
CA ILE A 77 -1.55 10.43 -8.09
C ILE A 77 -2.58 10.29 -6.98
N GLU A 78 -3.85 10.42 -7.32
CA GLU A 78 -4.92 10.34 -6.34
C GLU A 78 -5.00 8.96 -5.70
N ARG A 79 -4.78 7.91 -6.49
CA ARG A 79 -4.77 6.54 -5.99
C ARG A 79 -3.64 6.33 -4.99
N LEU A 80 -2.44 6.83 -5.29
CA LEU A 80 -1.32 6.73 -4.37
C LEU A 80 -1.61 7.46 -3.06
N ARG A 81 -2.23 8.64 -3.14
CA ARG A 81 -2.59 9.39 -1.93
C ARG A 81 -3.62 8.66 -1.09
N ARG A 82 -4.58 8.02 -1.73
CA ARG A 82 -5.61 7.26 -1.02
C ARG A 82 -5.05 6.02 -0.33
N LEU A 83 -4.06 5.39 -0.93
CA LEU A 83 -3.47 4.18 -0.38
C LEU A 83 -2.47 4.41 0.73
N GLN A 84 -2.02 5.64 0.94
CA GLN A 84 -1.10 5.94 2.02
C GLN A 84 -1.68 5.46 3.35
N GLY A 85 -0.88 4.73 4.10
CA GLY A 85 -1.29 4.19 5.38
C GLY A 85 -1.93 2.82 5.32
N ALA A 86 -2.15 2.28 4.14
CA ALA A 86 -2.70 0.92 4.02
C ALA A 86 -1.67 -0.12 4.42
N PHE A 87 -2.13 -1.19 5.02
CA PHE A 87 -1.28 -2.25 5.54
C PHE A 87 -1.84 -3.62 5.17
N ILE A 88 -0.94 -4.50 4.71
CA ILE A 88 -1.27 -5.88 4.38
C ILE A 88 -0.52 -6.79 5.33
N PRO A 89 -1.19 -7.38 6.34
CA PRO A 89 -0.55 -8.39 7.18
C PRO A 89 -0.16 -9.60 6.35
N ILE A 90 1.00 -10.15 6.64
CA ILE A 90 1.52 -11.32 5.93
C ILE A 90 1.75 -12.44 6.94
N GLU A 91 1.21 -13.61 6.66
CA GLU A 91 1.44 -14.81 7.47
C GLU A 91 1.90 -15.93 6.56
N CYS A 92 3.05 -16.52 6.88
CA CYS A 92 3.63 -17.62 6.10
C CYS A 92 3.73 -17.27 4.61
N GLY A 93 4.11 -16.04 4.30
CA GLY A 93 4.25 -15.58 2.92
C GLY A 93 2.93 -15.25 2.23
N HIS A 94 1.81 -15.38 2.92
CA HIS A 94 0.49 -15.09 2.35
C HIS A 94 -0.08 -13.79 2.86
N ALA A 95 -0.62 -12.99 1.96
CA ALA A 95 -1.37 -11.80 2.34
C ALA A 95 -2.68 -12.24 3.00
N VAL A 96 -2.92 -11.74 4.20
CA VAL A 96 -4.09 -12.14 4.98
C VAL A 96 -5.26 -11.20 4.77
N SER A 97 -4.97 -9.90 4.73
CA SER A 97 -6.00 -8.88 4.68
C SER A 97 -5.37 -7.58 4.21
N ILE A 98 -6.20 -6.57 4.00
CA ILE A 98 -5.71 -5.22 3.76
C ILE A 98 -6.60 -4.25 4.52
N TYR A 99 -6.01 -3.32 5.25
CA TYR A 99 -6.75 -2.35 6.02
C TYR A 99 -5.86 -1.16 6.34
N ARG A 100 -6.47 -0.10 6.84
CA ARG A 100 -5.74 1.07 7.29
C ARG A 100 -5.65 1.02 8.81
N PRO A 101 -4.45 0.78 9.39
CA PRO A 101 -4.32 0.66 10.83
C PRO A 101 -4.59 2.00 11.52
N CYS A 102 -5.13 1.94 12.73
CA CYS A 102 -5.28 3.13 13.56
C CYS A 102 -3.91 3.61 14.04
N ARG A 103 -3.85 4.82 14.60
CA ARG A 103 -2.58 5.41 15.04
C ARG A 103 -1.78 4.50 15.97
N ARG A 104 -2.45 3.89 16.93
CA ARG A 104 -1.79 3.02 17.90
C ARG A 104 -1.15 1.83 17.21
N ARG A 105 -1.90 1.21 16.32
CA ARG A 105 -1.41 0.05 15.57
C ARG A 105 -0.29 0.44 14.62
N LEU A 106 -0.42 1.61 14.01
CA LEU A 106 0.57 2.12 13.09
C LEU A 106 1.92 2.31 13.77
N LYS A 107 1.94 2.78 15.01
CA LYS A 107 3.17 2.92 15.77
C LYS A 107 3.90 1.60 15.91
N HIS A 108 3.18 0.53 16.20
CA HIS A 108 3.78 -0.80 16.31
C HIS A 108 4.37 -1.27 14.99
N VAL A 109 3.66 -1.03 13.91
CA VAL A 109 4.13 -1.41 12.58
C VAL A 109 5.37 -0.62 12.19
N LEU A 110 5.36 0.70 12.42
CA LEU A 110 6.49 1.57 12.08
C LEU A 110 7.75 1.25 12.84
N HIS A 111 7.61 0.91 14.12
CA HIS A 111 8.77 0.61 14.95
C HIS A 111 9.36 -0.77 14.65
N GLY A 112 8.65 -1.59 13.91
CA GLY A 112 9.15 -2.90 13.52
C GLY A 112 9.45 -3.83 14.67
N ARG A 113 8.92 -3.55 15.85
CA ARG A 113 9.14 -4.39 17.00
C ARG A 113 8.32 -5.65 16.90
N ARG A 114 9.01 -6.77 16.94
CA ARG A 114 8.34 -8.04 17.10
C ARG A 114 7.77 -8.13 18.50
N ARG A 115 6.49 -8.35 18.57
CA ARG A 115 5.89 -8.63 19.85
C ARG A 115 6.13 -10.06 20.24
N PRO A 116 6.48 -10.33 21.51
CA PRO A 116 6.59 -11.69 21.98
C PRO A 116 5.30 -12.45 21.72
N ARG A 117 5.42 -13.74 21.44
CA ARG A 117 4.25 -14.57 21.17
C ARG A 117 3.21 -14.54 22.27
N ARG A 118 3.65 -14.41 23.50
CA ARG A 118 2.75 -14.33 24.63
C ARG A 118 1.80 -13.16 24.55
N ASP A 119 2.15 -12.11 23.85
CA ASP A 119 1.26 -10.95 23.68
C ASP A 119 0.01 -11.31 22.92
N ARG A 120 0.08 -12.32 22.07
CA ARG A 120 -1.09 -12.80 21.35
C ARG A 120 -2.15 -13.37 22.27
N ARG A 121 -1.75 -13.86 23.41
CA ARG A 121 -2.68 -14.45 24.38
C ARG A 121 -3.59 -13.40 24.98
N TYR A 122 -3.14 -12.18 25.05
CA TYR A 122 -3.91 -11.10 25.61
C TYR A 122 -5.00 -10.57 24.68
N TRP A 123 -4.98 -11.02 23.44
CA TRP A 123 -5.90 -10.56 22.43
C TRP A 123 -7.16 -11.41 22.31
N ARG A 124 -7.30 -12.34 23.19
CA ARG A 124 -8.46 -13.22 23.20
C ARG A 124 -9.63 -12.62 23.96
#